data_e2a99ea3ce43202848cc07997dae7e7d
#
_entry.id   e2a99ea3ce43202848cc07997dae7e7d
#
_cell.length_a   1.000
_cell.length_b   1.000
_cell.length_c   1.000
_cell.angle_alpha   90.00
_cell.angle_beta   90.00
_cell.angle_gamma   90.00
#
_symmetry.space_group_name_H-M   'P 1'
#
loop_
_entity.id
_entity.type
_entity.pdbx_description
1 polymer ?
#
loop_
_entity_poly.entity_id
_entity_poly.type
_entity_poly.pdbx_seq_one_letter_code
_entity_poly.pdbx_strand_id
1 'polypeptide(L)'
;MNGIGINKISTNPVTDKLRSGRPSVGTWLSLCSPVSAENMAGVGWDWLVVDAEHSPVGFDTMVNCFRAIQLGGAVPMARVPWNDTIWMQRTLDAGAMGLVVPMINTAQDAKKVVSNMKYATKGIRSWGSSRVAAYIDNDYRTWTEENLAIIVMIETAQAVENAEEILSVEGVVGCFIGPADLALSMEAKDIGPGTEHEAAMLEVLKVAKKVGKAAGKHCGSGEEVSMRIAQGFQFLALSSDAGLMGKAAREEFDAIDFTGGSDNSKGKAEGKIY
;
A
#
# COMPACT_ATOMS: atom_id res chain seq x y z
N MET A 1 -30.08 -26.46 3.65
CA MET A 1 -29.69 -25.57 2.54
C MET A 1 -28.37 -24.95 2.90
N ASN A 2 -27.25 -25.45 2.34
CA ASN A 2 -25.98 -24.82 2.53
C ASN A 2 -25.95 -23.56 1.65
N GLY A 3 -26.39 -22.43 2.21
CA GLY A 3 -26.27 -21.14 1.55
C GLY A 3 -24.79 -20.84 1.32
N ILE A 4 -24.47 -20.21 0.22
CA ILE A 4 -23.14 -19.61 0.00
C ILE A 4 -23.01 -18.50 1.05
N GLY A 5 -22.55 -18.88 2.26
CA GLY A 5 -22.32 -17.94 3.35
C GLY A 5 -21.13 -17.04 3.01
N ILE A 6 -21.24 -15.77 3.32
CA ILE A 6 -20.08 -14.87 3.29
C ILE A 6 -19.05 -15.43 4.28
N ASN A 7 -17.86 -15.77 3.80
CA ASN A 7 -16.77 -16.16 4.69
C ASN A 7 -16.43 -14.98 5.60
N LYS A 8 -16.64 -15.19 6.89
CA LYS A 8 -16.33 -14.18 7.90
C LYS A 8 -14.83 -14.06 8.10
N ILE A 9 -14.37 -12.84 8.33
CA ILE A 9 -12.96 -12.51 8.53
C ILE A 9 -12.73 -12.32 10.03
N SER A 10 -11.96 -13.20 10.64
CA SER A 10 -11.63 -13.15 12.07
C SER A 10 -10.44 -12.23 12.34
N THR A 11 -9.39 -12.29 11.51
CA THR A 11 -8.18 -11.46 11.63
C THR A 11 -7.80 -10.83 10.29
N ASN A 12 -6.84 -9.90 10.32
CA ASN A 12 -6.28 -9.33 9.09
C ASN A 12 -4.95 -10.05 8.75
N PRO A 13 -4.91 -10.87 7.68
CA PRO A 13 -3.72 -11.63 7.34
C PRO A 13 -2.46 -10.78 7.12
N VAL A 14 -2.62 -9.55 6.64
CA VAL A 14 -1.50 -8.59 6.46
C VAL A 14 -0.93 -8.22 7.82
N THR A 15 -1.76 -7.78 8.74
CA THR A 15 -1.33 -7.39 10.09
C THR A 15 -0.69 -8.56 10.83
N ASP A 16 -1.23 -9.77 10.69
CA ASP A 16 -0.69 -10.99 11.28
C ASP A 16 0.71 -11.32 10.72
N LYS A 17 0.90 -11.21 9.41
CA LYS A 17 2.21 -11.39 8.77
C LYS A 17 3.22 -10.36 9.28
N LEU A 18 2.88 -9.08 9.26
CA LEU A 18 3.78 -8.01 9.66
C LEU A 18 4.20 -8.13 11.13
N ARG A 19 3.27 -8.41 12.04
CA ARG A 19 3.56 -8.61 13.47
C ARG A 19 4.41 -9.84 13.75
N SER A 20 4.28 -10.87 12.93
CA SER A 20 5.08 -12.10 13.07
C SER A 20 6.43 -12.05 12.35
N GLY A 21 6.82 -10.88 11.81
CA GLY A 21 8.09 -10.72 11.09
C GLY A 21 8.10 -11.30 9.69
N ARG A 22 6.94 -11.73 9.15
CA ARG A 22 6.85 -12.34 7.83
C ARG A 22 6.60 -11.28 6.75
N PRO A 23 7.15 -11.46 5.54
CA PRO A 23 6.87 -10.56 4.43
C PRO A 23 5.40 -10.66 3.98
N SER A 24 4.86 -9.54 3.57
CA SER A 24 3.55 -9.37 2.96
C SER A 24 3.72 -8.57 1.68
N VAL A 25 3.30 -9.17 0.55
CA VAL A 25 3.53 -8.62 -0.79
C VAL A 25 2.20 -8.32 -1.45
N GLY A 26 2.10 -7.14 -2.04
CA GLY A 26 0.93 -6.69 -2.77
C GLY A 26 1.29 -5.76 -3.91
N THR A 27 0.29 -5.07 -4.44
CA THR A 27 0.47 -4.09 -5.52
C THR A 27 -0.50 -2.94 -5.42
N TRP A 28 -0.25 -1.90 -6.21
CA TRP A 28 -1.10 -0.72 -6.32
C TRP A 28 -2.13 -0.88 -7.43
N LEU A 29 -3.33 -0.33 -7.21
CA LEU A 29 -4.39 -0.23 -8.20
C LEU A 29 -4.59 1.24 -8.58
N SER A 30 -4.14 1.62 -9.75
CA SER A 30 -4.19 2.98 -10.29
C SER A 30 -5.09 3.13 -11.53
N LEU A 31 -5.55 2.01 -12.11
CA LEU A 31 -6.43 2.01 -13.29
C LEU A 31 -7.90 2.37 -12.96
N CYS A 32 -8.24 2.56 -11.70
CA CYS A 32 -9.60 2.92 -11.26
C CYS A 32 -10.68 1.98 -11.81
N SER A 33 -10.37 0.69 -11.91
CA SER A 33 -11.23 -0.32 -12.52
C SER A 33 -11.51 -1.48 -11.56
N PRO A 34 -12.77 -1.73 -11.19
CA PRO A 34 -13.13 -2.92 -10.42
C PRO A 34 -12.80 -4.23 -11.14
N VAL A 35 -12.85 -4.24 -12.48
CA VAL A 35 -12.47 -5.41 -13.28
C VAL A 35 -10.96 -5.65 -13.21
N SER A 36 -10.14 -4.59 -13.25
CA SER A 36 -8.70 -4.70 -12.99
C SER A 36 -8.44 -5.24 -11.59
N ALA A 37 -9.12 -4.71 -10.58
CA ALA A 37 -9.01 -5.16 -9.20
C ALA A 37 -9.34 -6.64 -9.03
N GLU A 38 -10.40 -7.14 -9.70
CA GLU A 38 -10.80 -8.55 -9.70
C GLU A 38 -9.73 -9.45 -10.32
N ASN A 39 -9.22 -9.09 -11.51
CA ASN A 39 -8.15 -9.83 -12.17
C ASN A 39 -6.87 -9.86 -11.33
N MET A 40 -6.49 -8.72 -10.77
CA MET A 40 -5.31 -8.63 -9.91
C MET A 40 -5.48 -9.44 -8.63
N ALA A 41 -6.65 -9.46 -8.01
CA ALA A 41 -6.89 -10.20 -6.78
C ALA A 41 -6.70 -11.73 -6.95
N GLY A 42 -6.95 -12.25 -8.15
CA GLY A 42 -6.75 -13.66 -8.48
C GLY A 42 -5.28 -14.11 -8.62
N VAL A 43 -4.33 -13.17 -8.61
CA VAL A 43 -2.89 -13.49 -8.79
C VAL A 43 -2.27 -14.13 -7.54
N GLY A 44 -2.82 -13.86 -6.35
CA GLY A 44 -2.31 -14.40 -5.08
C GLY A 44 -1.58 -13.38 -4.21
N TRP A 45 -1.81 -12.08 -4.43
CA TRP A 45 -1.32 -11.02 -3.56
C TRP A 45 -1.92 -11.11 -2.14
N ASP A 46 -1.14 -10.74 -1.14
CA ASP A 46 -1.66 -10.61 0.22
C ASP A 46 -2.64 -9.44 0.35
N TRP A 47 -2.38 -8.36 -0.39
CA TRP A 47 -3.16 -7.14 -0.34
C TRP A 47 -3.12 -6.39 -1.67
N LEU A 48 -4.14 -5.59 -1.90
CA LEU A 48 -4.20 -4.63 -3.00
C LEU A 48 -4.58 -3.25 -2.45
N VAL A 49 -3.78 -2.25 -2.79
CA VAL A 49 -4.01 -0.85 -2.38
C VAL A 49 -4.66 -0.09 -3.52
N VAL A 50 -5.89 0.37 -3.32
CA VAL A 50 -6.51 1.36 -4.21
C VAL A 50 -5.86 2.72 -3.92
N ASP A 51 -5.26 3.30 -4.94
CA ASP A 51 -4.54 4.56 -4.80
C ASP A 51 -5.49 5.75 -5.01
N ALA A 52 -5.85 6.46 -3.93
CA ALA A 52 -6.67 7.65 -4.02
C ALA A 52 -5.85 8.96 -3.98
N GLU A 53 -4.53 8.88 -3.89
CA GLU A 53 -3.63 10.04 -3.94
C GLU A 53 -3.25 10.37 -5.38
N HIS A 54 -2.72 9.40 -6.13
CA HIS A 54 -2.17 9.63 -7.47
C HIS A 54 -2.96 8.94 -8.58
N SER A 55 -4.22 8.57 -8.33
CA SER A 55 -5.11 8.10 -9.38
C SER A 55 -6.46 8.84 -9.34
N PRO A 56 -7.16 8.95 -10.47
CA PRO A 56 -8.45 9.65 -10.53
C PRO A 56 -9.62 8.79 -10.01
N VAL A 57 -9.40 7.94 -9.01
CA VAL A 57 -10.44 7.05 -8.49
C VAL A 57 -11.51 7.83 -7.74
N GLY A 58 -12.76 7.69 -8.19
CA GLY A 58 -13.92 8.17 -7.44
C GLY A 58 -14.28 7.22 -6.30
N PHE A 59 -14.94 7.76 -5.26
CA PHE A 59 -15.27 7.00 -4.05
C PHE A 59 -16.11 5.74 -4.34
N ASP A 60 -17.11 5.83 -5.20
CA ASP A 60 -17.95 4.68 -5.58
C ASP A 60 -17.15 3.60 -6.31
N THR A 61 -16.22 4.01 -7.18
CA THR A 61 -15.31 3.09 -7.85
C THR A 61 -14.39 2.40 -6.85
N MET A 62 -13.85 3.12 -5.88
CA MET A 62 -13.04 2.56 -4.81
C MET A 62 -13.79 1.51 -4.00
N VAL A 63 -15.06 1.77 -3.64
CA VAL A 63 -15.93 0.77 -2.97
C VAL A 63 -16.09 -0.49 -3.80
N ASN A 64 -16.27 -0.37 -5.11
CA ASN A 64 -16.40 -1.51 -6.02
C ASN A 64 -15.08 -2.27 -6.18
N CYS A 65 -13.93 -1.57 -6.20
CA CYS A 65 -12.61 -2.22 -6.15
C CYS A 65 -12.44 -3.04 -4.86
N PHE A 66 -12.84 -2.52 -3.70
CA PHE A 66 -12.76 -3.29 -2.44
C PHE A 66 -13.60 -4.57 -2.47
N ARG A 67 -14.78 -4.53 -3.11
CA ARG A 67 -15.61 -5.73 -3.31
C ARG A 67 -14.90 -6.77 -4.17
N ALA A 68 -14.31 -6.34 -5.28
CA ALA A 68 -13.57 -7.20 -6.19
C ALA A 68 -12.33 -7.82 -5.51
N ILE A 69 -11.56 -7.00 -4.77
CA ILE A 69 -10.39 -7.46 -4.01
C ILE A 69 -10.76 -8.55 -3.00
N GLN A 70 -11.84 -8.31 -2.21
CA GLN A 70 -12.31 -9.30 -1.22
C GLN A 70 -12.78 -10.61 -1.87
N LEU A 71 -13.43 -10.51 -3.03
CA LEU A 71 -13.91 -11.68 -3.77
C LEU A 71 -12.75 -12.56 -4.24
N GLY A 72 -11.63 -11.94 -4.64
CA GLY A 72 -10.41 -12.64 -5.05
C GLY A 72 -9.51 -13.10 -3.89
N GLY A 73 -9.87 -12.79 -2.64
CA GLY A 73 -9.17 -13.29 -1.44
C GLY A 73 -8.00 -12.44 -0.96
N ALA A 74 -7.70 -11.31 -1.60
CA ALA A 74 -6.71 -10.36 -1.11
C ALA A 74 -7.31 -9.38 -0.09
N VAL A 75 -6.46 -8.77 0.74
CA VAL A 75 -6.88 -7.76 1.71
C VAL A 75 -7.06 -6.41 1.01
N PRO A 76 -8.28 -5.80 1.05
CA PRO A 76 -8.51 -4.49 0.48
C PRO A 76 -7.88 -3.40 1.37
N MET A 77 -7.01 -2.62 0.78
CA MET A 77 -6.37 -1.47 1.39
C MET A 77 -6.51 -0.23 0.48
N ALA A 78 -6.26 0.95 1.00
CA ALA A 78 -6.18 2.16 0.20
C ALA A 78 -5.03 3.05 0.65
N ARG A 79 -4.46 3.81 -0.30
CA ARG A 79 -3.70 5.02 0.02
C ARG A 79 -4.68 6.19 -0.05
N VAL A 80 -4.81 6.91 1.07
CA VAL A 80 -5.65 8.12 1.12
C VAL A 80 -4.89 9.30 0.53
N PRO A 81 -5.59 10.34 0.02
CA PRO A 81 -4.92 11.49 -0.61
C PRO A 81 -4.06 12.31 0.35
N TRP A 82 -4.37 12.27 1.62
CA TRP A 82 -3.69 13.05 2.66
C TRP A 82 -3.99 12.53 4.06
N ASN A 83 -3.28 13.02 5.07
CA ASN A 83 -3.59 12.81 6.49
C ASN A 83 -4.86 13.60 6.86
N ASP A 84 -5.99 13.21 6.30
CA ASP A 84 -7.29 13.85 6.44
C ASP A 84 -8.29 12.94 7.13
N THR A 85 -8.98 13.47 8.12
CA THR A 85 -9.93 12.72 8.96
C THR A 85 -11.08 12.13 8.16
N ILE A 86 -11.66 12.92 7.25
CA ILE A 86 -12.85 12.53 6.48
C ILE A 86 -12.49 11.40 5.52
N TRP A 87 -11.38 11.54 4.80
CA TRP A 87 -10.92 10.50 3.88
C TRP A 87 -10.64 9.19 4.60
N MET A 88 -9.90 9.22 5.72
CA MET A 88 -9.59 7.99 6.45
C MET A 88 -10.85 7.28 6.95
N GLN A 89 -11.75 7.99 7.62
CA GLN A 89 -12.95 7.38 8.19
C GLN A 89 -13.89 6.83 7.12
N ARG A 90 -14.15 7.59 6.06
CA ARG A 90 -15.00 7.14 4.95
C ARG A 90 -14.41 5.94 4.21
N THR A 91 -13.09 5.92 3.99
CA THR A 91 -12.42 4.82 3.30
C THR A 91 -12.48 3.52 4.11
N LEU A 92 -12.33 3.61 5.43
CA LEU A 92 -12.52 2.46 6.32
C LEU A 92 -13.97 1.97 6.33
N ASP A 93 -14.95 2.88 6.35
CA ASP A 93 -16.37 2.52 6.29
C ASP A 93 -16.76 1.90 4.95
N ALA A 94 -16.09 2.30 3.86
CA ALA A 94 -16.24 1.73 2.53
C ALA A 94 -15.74 0.28 2.42
N GLY A 95 -14.85 -0.14 3.32
CA GLY A 95 -14.40 -1.54 3.38
C GLY A 95 -12.90 -1.77 3.33
N ALA A 96 -12.08 -0.72 3.42
CA ALA A 96 -10.64 -0.90 3.58
C ALA A 96 -10.32 -1.54 4.94
N MET A 97 -9.44 -2.52 4.95
CA MET A 97 -8.93 -3.19 6.15
C MET A 97 -7.58 -2.64 6.61
N GLY A 98 -7.08 -1.63 5.93
CA GLY A 98 -5.88 -0.88 6.26
C GLY A 98 -5.72 0.33 5.35
N LEU A 99 -4.95 1.31 5.83
CA LEU A 99 -4.64 2.51 5.07
C LEU A 99 -3.14 2.73 5.02
N VAL A 100 -2.67 3.20 3.87
CA VAL A 100 -1.37 3.82 3.68
C VAL A 100 -1.58 5.33 3.68
N VAL A 101 -0.96 6.04 4.62
CA VAL A 101 -1.20 7.48 4.82
C VAL A 101 0.07 8.25 4.48
N PRO A 102 0.02 9.14 3.47
CA PRO A 102 1.18 9.86 2.98
C PRO A 102 1.65 11.00 3.90
N MET A 103 2.86 11.48 3.66
CA MET A 103 3.43 12.72 4.25
C MET A 103 3.41 12.78 5.78
N ILE A 104 3.78 11.69 6.43
CA ILE A 104 3.89 11.64 7.89
C ILE A 104 5.30 12.02 8.32
N ASN A 105 5.45 13.25 8.80
CA ASN A 105 6.73 13.85 9.10
C ASN A 105 7.08 13.88 10.61
N THR A 106 6.08 13.70 11.46
CA THR A 106 6.25 13.80 12.92
C THR A 106 5.46 12.71 13.65
N ALA A 107 5.85 12.44 14.90
CA ALA A 107 5.05 11.59 15.80
C ALA A 107 3.62 12.13 16.01
N GLN A 108 3.43 13.45 15.94
CA GLN A 108 2.08 14.04 16.05
C GLN A 108 1.22 13.71 14.84
N ASP A 109 1.79 13.71 13.64
CA ASP A 109 1.07 13.26 12.43
C ASP A 109 0.65 11.79 12.56
N ALA A 110 1.56 10.93 13.00
CA ALA A 110 1.27 9.52 13.22
C ALA A 110 0.19 9.30 14.29
N LYS A 111 0.21 10.06 15.39
CA LYS A 111 -0.85 10.03 16.42
C LYS A 111 -2.20 10.47 15.84
N LYS A 112 -2.23 11.49 14.98
CA LYS A 112 -3.44 11.91 14.28
C LYS A 112 -3.98 10.79 13.39
N VAL A 113 -3.12 10.08 12.63
CA VAL A 113 -3.53 8.93 11.82
C VAL A 113 -4.20 7.87 12.70
N VAL A 114 -3.53 7.43 13.77
CA VAL A 114 -4.08 6.41 14.67
C VAL A 114 -5.41 6.86 15.28
N SER A 115 -5.48 8.10 15.75
CA SER A 115 -6.70 8.67 16.34
C SER A 115 -7.87 8.69 15.36
N ASN A 116 -7.62 9.03 14.09
CA ASN A 116 -8.64 9.06 13.05
C ASN A 116 -9.15 7.66 12.66
N MET A 117 -8.32 6.62 12.81
CA MET A 117 -8.66 5.25 12.42
C MET A 117 -9.26 4.43 13.56
N LYS A 118 -9.10 4.84 14.80
CA LYS A 118 -9.59 4.13 15.99
C LYS A 118 -10.85 4.78 16.56
N TYR A 119 -11.72 3.93 17.12
CA TYR A 119 -12.89 4.41 17.87
C TYR A 119 -12.53 4.92 19.26
N ALA A 120 -13.46 5.66 19.89
CA ALA A 120 -13.33 6.02 21.30
C ALA A 120 -13.23 4.73 22.16
N THR A 121 -12.37 4.70 23.17
CA THR A 121 -11.57 5.76 23.82
C THR A 121 -10.18 5.98 23.21
N LYS A 122 -9.76 5.17 22.25
CA LYS A 122 -8.43 5.22 21.66
C LYS A 122 -8.29 6.21 20.49
N GLY A 123 -9.41 6.69 19.97
CA GLY A 123 -9.44 7.62 18.84
C GLY A 123 -10.75 8.39 18.74
N ILE A 124 -10.92 9.05 17.59
CA ILE A 124 -12.05 9.94 17.31
C ILE A 124 -12.92 9.47 16.14
N ARG A 125 -12.67 8.24 15.62
CA ARG A 125 -13.49 7.70 14.53
C ARG A 125 -14.95 7.63 14.98
N SER A 126 -15.84 8.19 14.17
CA SER A 126 -17.28 8.12 14.41
C SER A 126 -17.79 6.70 14.24
N TRP A 127 -18.66 6.25 15.13
CA TRP A 127 -19.33 4.95 15.02
C TRP A 127 -20.53 5.04 14.09
N GLY A 128 -20.56 4.17 13.09
CA GLY A 128 -21.67 4.06 12.14
C GLY A 128 -21.73 2.69 11.51
N SER A 129 -22.75 2.48 10.71
CA SER A 129 -22.92 1.25 9.92
C SER A 129 -21.83 1.21 8.83
N SER A 130 -20.84 0.38 9.03
CA SER A 130 -19.75 0.19 8.09
C SER A 130 -20.02 -1.02 7.19
N ARG A 131 -19.73 -0.88 5.89
CA ARG A 131 -19.85 -2.02 4.94
C ARG A 131 -19.00 -3.20 5.41
N VAL A 132 -17.79 -2.95 5.89
CA VAL A 132 -16.87 -4.03 6.29
C VAL A 132 -17.37 -4.82 7.49
N ALA A 133 -18.17 -4.23 8.36
CA ALA A 133 -18.74 -4.90 9.54
C ALA A 133 -19.57 -6.14 9.15
N ALA A 134 -20.15 -6.16 7.95
CA ALA A 134 -20.91 -7.31 7.46
C ALA A 134 -20.02 -8.56 7.21
N TYR A 135 -18.72 -8.38 7.03
CA TYR A 135 -17.75 -9.43 6.70
C TYR A 135 -16.88 -9.85 7.90
N ILE A 136 -16.96 -9.11 9.01
CA ILE A 136 -16.20 -9.42 10.22
C ILE A 136 -16.95 -10.43 11.08
N ASP A 137 -16.22 -11.39 11.64
CA ASP A 137 -16.79 -12.47 12.45
C ASP A 137 -17.19 -12.00 13.85
N ASN A 138 -16.47 -11.02 14.39
CA ASN A 138 -16.66 -10.45 15.71
C ASN A 138 -17.25 -9.05 15.66
N ASP A 139 -17.40 -8.41 16.82
CA ASP A 139 -17.70 -6.98 16.88
C ASP A 139 -16.65 -6.17 16.11
N TYR A 140 -17.06 -5.45 15.09
CA TYR A 140 -16.17 -4.69 14.22
C TYR A 140 -15.34 -3.65 14.98
N ARG A 141 -15.89 -3.05 16.03
CA ARG A 141 -15.14 -2.10 16.85
C ARG A 141 -13.93 -2.77 17.50
N THR A 142 -14.16 -3.89 18.17
CA THR A 142 -13.08 -4.69 18.78
C THR A 142 -12.09 -5.18 17.72
N TRP A 143 -12.60 -5.66 16.59
CA TRP A 143 -11.77 -6.09 15.48
C TRP A 143 -10.82 -4.98 14.98
N THR A 144 -11.30 -3.73 14.87
CA THR A 144 -10.46 -2.61 14.39
C THR A 144 -9.33 -2.26 15.34
N GLU A 145 -9.48 -2.53 16.63
CA GLU A 145 -8.43 -2.24 17.61
C GLU A 145 -7.17 -3.09 17.37
N GLU A 146 -7.35 -4.31 16.91
CA GLU A 146 -6.28 -5.28 16.76
C GLU A 146 -5.86 -5.49 15.31
N ASN A 147 -6.77 -5.32 14.36
CA ASN A 147 -6.60 -5.84 13.01
C ASN A 147 -6.43 -4.78 11.91
N LEU A 148 -6.66 -3.50 12.16
CA LEU A 148 -6.41 -2.48 11.12
C LEU A 148 -4.92 -2.39 10.79
N ALA A 149 -4.58 -2.50 9.50
CA ALA A 149 -3.23 -2.24 9.01
C ALA A 149 -3.03 -0.72 8.89
N ILE A 150 -2.45 -0.10 9.92
CA ILE A 150 -2.12 1.33 9.95
C ILE A 150 -0.68 1.48 9.48
N ILE A 151 -0.50 1.92 8.23
CA ILE A 151 0.79 2.09 7.56
C ILE A 151 1.01 3.58 7.30
N VAL A 152 2.07 4.14 7.86
CA VAL A 152 2.46 5.53 7.65
C VAL A 152 3.54 5.63 6.59
N MET A 153 3.50 6.64 5.70
CA MET A 153 4.59 6.80 4.73
C MET A 153 5.73 7.63 5.32
N ILE A 154 6.94 7.15 5.09
CA ILE A 154 8.20 7.83 5.37
C ILE A 154 8.81 8.19 4.01
N GLU A 155 8.67 9.43 3.60
CA GLU A 155 8.97 9.84 2.24
C GLU A 155 9.56 11.26 2.14
N THR A 156 10.04 11.79 3.27
CA THR A 156 10.79 13.04 3.32
C THR A 156 12.05 12.89 4.17
N ALA A 157 13.05 13.73 3.96
CA ALA A 157 14.25 13.77 4.80
C ALA A 157 13.89 13.96 6.29
N GLN A 158 12.93 14.85 6.59
CA GLN A 158 12.42 15.07 7.94
C GLN A 158 11.80 13.80 8.53
N ALA A 159 11.01 13.05 7.73
CA ALA A 159 10.40 11.81 8.20
C ALA A 159 11.45 10.72 8.50
N VAL A 160 12.55 10.67 7.74
CA VAL A 160 13.68 9.77 8.01
C VAL A 160 14.33 10.11 9.34
N GLU A 161 14.62 11.39 9.60
CA GLU A 161 15.18 11.85 10.88
C GLU A 161 14.27 11.51 12.06
N ASN A 162 12.96 11.64 11.89
CA ASN A 162 11.94 11.39 12.92
C ASN A 162 11.41 9.94 12.92
N ALA A 163 11.99 9.03 12.14
CA ALA A 163 11.42 7.69 11.91
C ALA A 163 11.19 6.89 13.21
N GLU A 164 12.08 7.02 14.20
CA GLU A 164 11.94 6.32 15.48
C GLU A 164 10.74 6.82 16.26
N GLU A 165 10.54 8.14 16.35
CA GLU A 165 9.40 8.73 17.05
C GLU A 165 8.08 8.42 16.35
N ILE A 166 8.06 8.47 15.01
CA ILE A 166 6.89 8.16 14.18
C ILE A 166 6.48 6.70 14.38
N LEU A 167 7.43 5.77 14.24
CA LEU A 167 7.16 4.34 14.30
C LEU A 167 6.90 3.84 15.72
N SER A 168 7.35 4.55 16.75
CA SER A 168 7.08 4.23 18.14
C SER A 168 5.64 4.58 18.57
N VAL A 169 4.86 5.28 17.75
CA VAL A 169 3.46 5.60 18.07
C VAL A 169 2.65 4.31 18.17
N GLU A 170 1.99 4.13 19.32
CA GLU A 170 1.10 2.98 19.55
C GLU A 170 -0.02 2.95 18.51
N GLY A 171 -0.28 1.78 17.93
CA GLY A 171 -1.27 1.58 16.88
C GLY A 171 -0.71 1.60 15.46
N VAL A 172 0.46 2.22 15.22
CA VAL A 172 1.18 2.07 13.94
C VAL A 172 1.66 0.64 13.80
N VAL A 173 1.35 0.00 12.66
CA VAL A 173 1.76 -1.38 12.34
C VAL A 173 3.12 -1.40 11.63
N GLY A 174 3.35 -0.41 10.78
CA GLY A 174 4.59 -0.28 10.04
C GLY A 174 4.62 0.99 9.20
N CYS A 175 5.66 1.13 8.40
CA CYS A 175 5.78 2.20 7.42
C CYS A 175 5.90 1.68 6.00
N PHE A 176 5.61 2.59 5.06
CA PHE A 176 5.91 2.43 3.65
C PHE A 176 6.80 3.59 3.20
N ILE A 177 7.96 3.28 2.65
CA ILE A 177 8.88 4.29 2.14
C ILE A 177 8.46 4.63 0.71
N GLY A 178 8.19 5.92 0.46
CA GLY A 178 7.95 6.48 -0.87
C GLY A 178 9.29 6.89 -1.52
N PRO A 179 9.92 6.05 -2.36
CA PRO A 179 11.28 6.32 -2.82
C PRO A 179 11.39 7.55 -3.72
N ALA A 180 10.34 7.88 -4.49
CA ALA A 180 10.35 9.03 -5.38
C ALA A 180 10.31 10.35 -4.60
N ASP A 181 9.35 10.49 -3.68
CA ASP A 181 9.21 11.69 -2.86
C ASP A 181 10.39 11.86 -1.91
N LEU A 182 10.91 10.75 -1.37
CA LEU A 182 12.12 10.78 -0.56
C LEU A 182 13.31 11.32 -1.35
N ALA A 183 13.50 10.87 -2.59
CA ALA A 183 14.58 11.37 -3.44
C ALA A 183 14.43 12.88 -3.73
N LEU A 184 13.20 13.33 -4.00
CA LEU A 184 12.92 14.76 -4.20
C LEU A 184 13.18 15.57 -2.93
N SER A 185 12.73 15.09 -1.78
CA SER A 185 12.91 15.77 -0.49
C SER A 185 14.36 15.83 -0.05
N MET A 186 15.18 14.85 -0.42
CA MET A 186 16.61 14.81 -0.14
C MET A 186 17.45 15.57 -1.19
N GLU A 187 16.84 16.10 -2.25
CA GLU A 187 17.57 16.63 -3.42
C GLU A 187 18.60 15.62 -3.96
N ALA A 188 18.23 14.34 -3.93
CA ALA A 188 19.14 13.25 -4.27
C ALA A 188 19.58 13.34 -5.73
N LYS A 189 20.89 13.37 -5.97
CA LYS A 189 21.48 13.40 -7.31
C LYS A 189 21.40 12.04 -7.99
N ASP A 190 21.54 11.00 -7.20
CA ASP A 190 21.54 9.61 -7.64
C ASP A 190 20.62 8.76 -6.76
N ILE A 191 19.94 7.80 -7.38
CA ILE A 191 19.07 6.83 -6.72
C ILE A 191 19.55 5.41 -7.02
N GLY A 192 19.32 4.49 -6.08
CA GLY A 192 19.72 3.09 -6.25
C GLY A 192 20.80 2.64 -5.28
N PRO A 193 21.29 1.41 -5.43
CA PRO A 193 22.26 0.83 -4.52
C PRO A 193 23.55 1.65 -4.38
N GLY A 194 23.98 1.86 -3.14
CA GLY A 194 25.21 2.59 -2.82
C GLY A 194 25.07 4.12 -2.74
N THR A 195 23.86 4.66 -2.92
CA THR A 195 23.59 6.10 -2.83
C THR A 195 23.14 6.50 -1.42
N GLU A 196 23.16 7.83 -1.14
CA GLU A 196 22.61 8.39 0.10
C GLU A 196 21.09 8.10 0.22
N HIS A 197 20.37 8.11 -0.91
CA HIS A 197 18.96 7.75 -0.96
C HIS A 197 18.71 6.30 -0.50
N GLU A 198 19.52 5.35 -0.98
CA GLU A 198 19.44 3.96 -0.51
C GLU A 198 19.81 3.84 0.97
N ALA A 199 20.85 4.57 1.42
CA ALA A 199 21.26 4.59 2.82
C ALA A 199 20.13 5.09 3.74
N ALA A 200 19.38 6.13 3.33
CA ALA A 200 18.24 6.64 4.08
C ALA A 200 17.12 5.58 4.22
N MET A 201 16.80 4.86 3.15
CA MET A 201 15.81 3.77 3.21
C MET A 201 16.26 2.63 4.13
N LEU A 202 17.54 2.28 4.12
CA LEU A 202 18.10 1.25 5.01
C LEU A 202 18.15 1.72 6.47
N GLU A 203 18.34 3.01 6.74
CA GLU A 203 18.24 3.55 8.10
C GLU A 203 16.79 3.46 8.62
N VAL A 204 15.78 3.78 7.80
CA VAL A 204 14.37 3.57 8.17
C VAL A 204 14.09 2.09 8.48
N LEU A 205 14.62 1.16 7.68
CA LEU A 205 14.50 -0.28 7.95
C LEU A 205 15.13 -0.66 9.29
N LYS A 206 16.31 -0.16 9.59
CA LYS A 206 17.03 -0.40 10.84
C LYS A 206 16.23 0.13 12.04
N VAL A 207 15.71 1.35 11.94
CA VAL A 207 14.85 1.95 12.96
C VAL A 207 13.57 1.13 13.16
N ALA A 208 12.89 0.74 12.08
CA ALA A 208 11.70 -0.08 12.16
C ALA A 208 11.96 -1.40 12.90
N LYS A 209 13.06 -2.10 12.57
CA LYS A 209 13.48 -3.32 13.30
C LYS A 209 13.73 -3.04 14.79
N LYS A 210 14.40 -1.92 15.12
CA LYS A 210 14.69 -1.52 16.50
C LYS A 210 13.42 -1.38 17.34
N VAL A 211 12.36 -0.78 16.77
CA VAL A 211 11.10 -0.53 17.48
C VAL A 211 10.05 -1.63 17.26
N GLY A 212 10.41 -2.73 16.60
CA GLY A 212 9.53 -3.88 16.38
C GLY A 212 8.38 -3.60 15.40
N LYS A 213 8.62 -2.76 14.38
CA LYS A 213 7.64 -2.40 13.35
C LYS A 213 8.07 -2.89 11.97
N ALA A 214 7.10 -3.07 11.09
CA ALA A 214 7.37 -3.44 9.70
C ALA A 214 7.85 -2.23 8.90
N ALA A 215 8.85 -2.42 8.05
CA ALA A 215 9.20 -1.47 7.01
C ALA A 215 8.82 -2.03 5.64
N GLY A 216 8.33 -1.14 4.77
CA GLY A 216 7.94 -1.48 3.42
C GLY A 216 8.43 -0.46 2.40
N LYS A 217 8.36 -0.82 1.13
CA LYS A 217 8.65 0.09 0.02
C LYS A 217 8.06 -0.40 -1.30
N HIS A 218 8.02 0.51 -2.26
CA HIS A 218 7.73 0.19 -3.66
C HIS A 218 8.95 -0.47 -4.33
N CYS A 219 8.70 -1.51 -5.14
CA CYS A 219 9.68 -2.25 -5.92
C CYS A 219 9.27 -2.31 -7.39
N GLY A 220 10.25 -2.21 -8.29
CA GLY A 220 10.01 -2.25 -9.74
C GLY A 220 9.95 -3.65 -10.33
N SER A 221 10.49 -4.66 -9.64
CA SER A 221 10.55 -6.03 -10.14
C SER A 221 10.44 -7.08 -9.02
N GLY A 222 10.14 -8.32 -9.39
CA GLY A 222 10.10 -9.45 -8.46
C GLY A 222 11.48 -9.77 -7.86
N GLU A 223 12.55 -9.56 -8.60
CA GLU A 223 13.92 -9.70 -8.13
C GLU A 223 14.21 -8.67 -7.04
N GLU A 224 13.77 -7.42 -7.24
CA GLU A 224 13.90 -6.39 -6.19
C GLU A 224 13.09 -6.76 -4.96
N VAL A 225 11.85 -7.22 -5.11
CA VAL A 225 11.05 -7.70 -3.97
C VAL A 225 11.80 -8.78 -3.20
N SER A 226 12.36 -9.77 -3.88
CA SER A 226 13.11 -10.87 -3.26
C SER A 226 14.36 -10.36 -2.52
N MET A 227 15.09 -9.43 -3.11
CA MET A 227 16.25 -8.78 -2.48
C MET A 227 15.83 -8.00 -1.22
N ARG A 228 14.75 -7.24 -1.28
CA ARG A 228 14.26 -6.46 -0.13
C ARG A 228 13.74 -7.35 1.00
N ILE A 229 13.10 -8.48 0.67
CA ILE A 229 12.76 -9.51 1.68
C ILE A 229 14.02 -10.02 2.38
N ALA A 230 15.07 -10.35 1.63
CA ALA A 230 16.34 -10.81 2.19
C ALA A 230 17.00 -9.76 3.10
N GLN A 231 16.84 -8.48 2.83
CA GLN A 231 17.27 -7.39 3.70
C GLN A 231 16.42 -7.26 4.97
N GLY A 232 15.19 -7.79 4.95
CA GLY A 232 14.25 -7.80 6.06
C GLY A 232 13.12 -6.77 5.96
N PHE A 233 12.87 -6.22 4.77
CA PHE A 233 11.62 -5.50 4.51
C PHE A 233 10.44 -6.47 4.52
N GLN A 234 9.28 -5.99 4.97
CA GLN A 234 8.12 -6.85 5.19
C GLN A 234 6.87 -6.42 4.42
N PHE A 235 6.63 -5.14 4.17
CA PHE A 235 5.44 -4.64 3.48
C PHE A 235 5.80 -4.11 2.10
N LEU A 236 5.81 -4.99 1.09
CA LEU A 236 6.38 -4.72 -0.21
C LEU A 236 5.33 -4.60 -1.30
N ALA A 237 5.38 -3.51 -2.06
CA ALA A 237 4.57 -3.31 -3.25
C ALA A 237 5.38 -3.64 -4.51
N LEU A 238 4.88 -4.52 -5.36
CA LEU A 238 5.44 -4.75 -6.69
C LEU A 238 4.66 -3.95 -7.72
N SER A 239 5.25 -2.89 -8.28
CA SER A 239 4.68 -2.11 -9.38
C SER A 239 3.24 -1.63 -9.12
N SER A 240 2.42 -1.52 -10.15
CA SER A 240 0.98 -1.27 -10.13
C SER A 240 0.30 -2.05 -11.23
N ASP A 241 -1.04 -2.16 -11.19
CA ASP A 241 -1.82 -2.74 -12.27
C ASP A 241 -1.53 -2.08 -13.62
N ALA A 242 -1.48 -0.75 -13.68
CA ALA A 242 -1.10 0.00 -14.88
C ALA A 242 0.34 -0.29 -15.33
N GLY A 243 1.28 -0.31 -14.39
CA GLY A 243 2.69 -0.57 -14.67
C GLY A 243 2.94 -1.97 -15.21
N LEU A 244 2.33 -2.99 -14.59
CA LEU A 244 2.44 -4.38 -15.04
C LEU A 244 1.81 -4.57 -16.43
N MET A 245 0.62 -4.02 -16.65
CA MET A 245 -0.06 -4.04 -17.95
C MET A 245 0.78 -3.36 -19.03
N GLY A 246 1.27 -2.15 -18.76
CA GLY A 246 2.08 -1.39 -19.72
C GLY A 246 3.42 -2.08 -20.06
N LYS A 247 4.05 -2.72 -19.05
CA LYS A 247 5.28 -3.48 -19.25
C LYS A 247 5.03 -4.69 -20.16
N ALA A 248 4.04 -5.52 -19.84
CA ALA A 248 3.71 -6.69 -20.64
C ALA A 248 3.31 -6.32 -22.08
N ALA A 249 2.47 -5.29 -22.24
CA ALA A 249 2.09 -4.81 -23.57
C ALA A 249 3.28 -4.32 -24.41
N ARG A 250 4.27 -3.66 -23.78
CA ARG A 250 5.48 -3.22 -24.47
C ARG A 250 6.35 -4.39 -24.86
N GLU A 251 6.56 -5.36 -23.97
CA GLU A 251 7.34 -6.57 -24.24
C GLU A 251 6.78 -7.32 -25.46
N GLU A 252 5.46 -7.51 -25.55
CA GLU A 252 4.79 -8.14 -26.68
C GLU A 252 4.86 -7.29 -27.96
N PHE A 253 4.68 -5.99 -27.84
CA PHE A 253 4.76 -5.08 -28.99
C PHE A 253 6.17 -5.04 -29.59
N ASP A 254 7.21 -5.00 -28.75
CA ASP A 254 8.62 -4.97 -29.18
C ASP A 254 9.06 -6.31 -29.82
N ALA A 255 8.35 -7.40 -29.54
CA ALA A 255 8.58 -8.70 -30.14
C ALA A 255 7.98 -8.85 -31.57
N ILE A 256 7.16 -7.90 -32.04
CA ILE A 256 6.56 -7.95 -33.37
C ILE A 256 7.63 -7.68 -34.45
N ASP A 257 7.77 -8.62 -35.36
CA ASP A 257 8.62 -8.45 -36.56
C ASP A 257 7.85 -7.69 -37.67
N PHE A 258 8.20 -6.44 -37.87
CA PHE A 258 7.63 -5.60 -38.93
C PHE A 258 8.38 -5.65 -40.27
N THR A 259 9.30 -6.61 -40.47
CA THR A 259 10.12 -6.71 -41.70
C THR A 259 9.32 -6.98 -42.97
N GLY A 260 8.02 -7.23 -42.88
CA GLY A 260 7.11 -7.40 -44.01
C GLY A 260 6.51 -6.12 -44.60
N GLY A 261 6.81 -4.92 -44.15
CA GLY A 261 6.18 -3.68 -44.65
C GLY A 261 6.88 -2.40 -44.18
N SER A 262 7.40 -1.66 -45.14
CA SER A 262 7.80 -0.23 -45.14
C SER A 262 8.26 0.40 -43.85
N ASP A 263 9.49 0.86 -43.88
CA ASP A 263 10.22 1.76 -42.98
C ASP A 263 9.31 2.71 -42.14
N ASN A 264 9.06 2.35 -40.90
CA ASN A 264 8.54 3.24 -39.89
C ASN A 264 9.49 3.23 -38.70
N SER A 265 10.59 3.97 -38.85
CA SER A 265 11.48 4.32 -37.74
C SER A 265 10.72 5.17 -36.73
N LYS A 266 9.88 4.57 -35.90
CA LYS A 266 9.38 5.23 -34.68
C LYS A 266 10.50 5.22 -33.66
N GLY A 267 11.07 6.41 -33.47
CA GLY A 267 12.09 6.64 -32.46
C GLY A 267 11.67 6.04 -31.12
N LYS A 268 12.62 5.34 -30.48
CA LYS A 268 12.48 4.87 -29.11
C LYS A 268 12.15 6.08 -28.24
N ALA A 269 10.92 6.19 -27.83
CA ALA A 269 10.56 7.09 -26.77
C ALA A 269 11.17 6.50 -25.48
N GLU A 270 12.26 7.08 -24.99
CA GLU A 270 12.75 6.84 -23.63
C GLU A 270 11.69 7.37 -22.66
N GLY A 271 10.71 6.55 -22.40
CA GLY A 271 9.72 6.81 -21.37
C GLY A 271 10.35 6.49 -20.01
N LYS A 272 10.78 7.50 -19.29
CA LYS A 272 10.95 7.40 -17.85
C LYS A 272 9.56 7.12 -17.28
N ILE A 273 9.32 5.88 -16.89
CA ILE A 273 8.16 5.50 -16.08
C ILE A 273 8.64 5.57 -14.63
N TYR A 274 7.91 6.38 -13.85
CA TYR A 274 8.09 6.54 -12.40
C TYR A 274 8.11 5.21 -11.68
#